data_825ece14e37528ed80962e514e5c11b8
#
_entry.id   825ece14e37528ed80962e514e5c11b8
#
_cell.length_a   1.000
_cell.length_b   1.000
_cell.length_c   1.000
_cell.angle_alpha   90.00
_cell.angle_beta   90.00
_cell.angle_gamma   90.00
#
_symmetry.space_group_name_H-M   'P 1'
#
loop_
_entity.id
_entity.type
_entity.pdbx_description
1 polymer ?
#
loop_
_entity_poly.entity_id
_entity_poly.type
_entity_poly.pdbx_seq_one_letter_code
_entity_poly.pdbx_strand_id
1 'polypeptide(L)'
;RRSSDLTLDEKKSAEIIKVALDYGINFFDTAVAYQNGTSEKYLGSAIRKFAKREDVVIATKFLPRTQDEINKGVSGREHIIQSLDTSLSNLGMDFIDLYIYHMWDYNTPIEEVMETLNDVITDGKVRYIGISNCYAWQLQKANMIAQMNGWNKFVSVQSHYNLIFRETEREMTGCCI
;
A
#
# COMPACT_ATOMS: atom_id res chain seq x y z
N ARG A 1 -24.24 -13.76 -9.08
CA ARG A 1 -23.00 -14.53 -8.85
C ARG A 1 -22.39 -14.06 -7.55
N ARG A 2 -21.98 -14.97 -6.66
CA ARG A 2 -21.30 -14.60 -5.41
C ARG A 2 -19.88 -14.11 -5.76
N SER A 3 -19.38 -13.09 -5.07
CA SER A 3 -18.02 -12.57 -5.30
C SER A 3 -16.93 -13.65 -5.16
N SER A 4 -17.21 -14.72 -4.43
CA SER A 4 -16.35 -15.89 -4.29
C SER A 4 -16.09 -16.65 -5.61
N ASP A 5 -16.99 -16.50 -6.60
CA ASP A 5 -16.86 -17.21 -7.89
C ASP A 5 -15.87 -16.52 -8.85
N LEU A 6 -15.38 -15.33 -8.49
CA LEU A 6 -14.46 -14.52 -9.28
C LEU A 6 -13.02 -14.50 -8.72
N THR A 7 -12.79 -15.10 -7.55
CA THR A 7 -11.48 -15.13 -6.93
C THR A 7 -10.78 -16.46 -7.20
N LEU A 8 -9.49 -16.36 -7.48
CA LEU A 8 -8.65 -17.53 -7.68
C LEU A 8 -8.28 -18.15 -6.34
N ASP A 9 -8.14 -19.47 -6.31
CA ASP A 9 -7.54 -20.19 -5.21
C ASP A 9 -6.00 -19.97 -5.16
N GLU A 10 -5.35 -20.41 -4.09
CA GLU A 10 -3.91 -20.24 -3.91
C GLU A 10 -3.09 -20.87 -5.05
N LYS A 11 -3.49 -22.07 -5.52
CA LYS A 11 -2.78 -22.77 -6.59
C LYS A 11 -2.81 -22.00 -7.91
N LYS A 12 -3.98 -21.55 -8.32
CA LYS A 12 -4.15 -20.76 -9.56
C LYS A 12 -3.48 -19.40 -9.45
N SER A 13 -3.55 -18.76 -8.27
CA SER A 13 -2.84 -17.49 -8.02
C SER A 13 -1.33 -17.69 -8.15
N ALA A 14 -0.79 -18.76 -7.59
CA ALA A 14 0.64 -19.08 -7.70
C ALA A 14 1.07 -19.39 -9.14
N GLU A 15 0.22 -20.06 -9.94
CA GLU A 15 0.48 -20.31 -11.36
C GLU A 15 0.58 -18.99 -12.16
N ILE A 16 -0.33 -18.03 -11.92
CA ILE A 16 -0.30 -16.72 -12.58
C ILE A 16 0.93 -15.92 -12.17
N ILE A 17 1.25 -15.87 -10.87
CA ILE A 17 2.44 -15.17 -10.37
C ILE A 17 3.72 -15.77 -10.98
N LYS A 18 3.79 -17.11 -11.08
CA LYS A 18 4.93 -17.77 -11.73
C LYS A 18 5.06 -17.35 -13.19
N VAL A 19 3.96 -17.35 -13.95
CA VAL A 19 3.97 -16.90 -15.35
C VAL A 19 4.42 -15.44 -15.46
N ALA A 20 3.93 -14.56 -14.57
CA ALA A 20 4.36 -13.16 -14.55
C ALA A 20 5.88 -13.03 -14.34
N LEU A 21 6.43 -13.78 -13.38
CA LEU A 21 7.88 -13.83 -13.12
C LEU A 21 8.67 -14.35 -14.34
N ASP A 22 8.18 -15.40 -14.99
CA ASP A 22 8.80 -15.98 -16.20
C ASP A 22 8.87 -14.97 -17.37
N TYR A 23 7.91 -13.99 -17.42
CA TYR A 23 7.91 -12.87 -18.37
C TYR A 23 8.68 -11.64 -17.89
N GLY A 24 9.38 -11.71 -16.76
CA GLY A 24 10.18 -10.62 -16.23
C GLY A 24 9.38 -9.54 -15.48
N ILE A 25 8.11 -9.80 -15.16
CA ILE A 25 7.33 -8.92 -14.28
C ILE A 25 7.80 -9.14 -12.85
N ASN A 26 8.29 -8.09 -12.23
CA ASN A 26 8.88 -8.14 -10.88
C ASN A 26 8.25 -7.16 -9.89
N PHE A 27 7.24 -6.39 -10.28
CA PHE A 27 6.49 -5.49 -9.39
C PHE A 27 5.10 -6.07 -9.12
N PHE A 28 4.80 -6.39 -7.86
CA PHE A 28 3.54 -6.98 -7.43
C PHE A 28 2.83 -6.05 -6.46
N ASP A 29 1.56 -5.73 -6.75
CA ASP A 29 0.71 -4.85 -5.96
C ASP A 29 -0.44 -5.62 -5.32
N THR A 30 -0.62 -5.47 -4.01
CA THR A 30 -1.69 -6.06 -3.22
C THR A 30 -2.24 -5.05 -2.19
N ALA A 31 -3.04 -5.49 -1.24
CA ALA A 31 -3.48 -4.70 -0.10
C ALA A 31 -3.98 -5.63 1.03
N VAL A 32 -3.83 -5.19 2.29
CA VAL A 32 -4.33 -5.90 3.46
C VAL A 32 -5.84 -6.17 3.39
N ALA A 33 -6.59 -5.26 2.75
CA ALA A 33 -8.03 -5.37 2.59
C ALA A 33 -8.47 -6.37 1.49
N TYR A 34 -7.58 -6.77 0.58
CA TYR A 34 -7.97 -7.65 -0.53
C TYR A 34 -8.22 -9.06 -0.01
N GLN A 35 -9.49 -9.47 -0.07
CA GLN A 35 -9.98 -10.76 0.47
C GLN A 35 -9.54 -11.01 1.92
N ASN A 36 -9.60 -9.95 2.77
CA ASN A 36 -9.21 -10.01 4.19
C ASN A 36 -7.79 -10.57 4.39
N GLY A 37 -6.81 -10.08 3.62
CA GLY A 37 -5.42 -10.49 3.71
C GLY A 37 -5.05 -11.75 2.91
N THR A 38 -6.02 -12.45 2.32
CA THR A 38 -5.75 -13.66 1.54
C THR A 38 -4.90 -13.38 0.31
N SER A 39 -5.09 -12.21 -0.34
CA SER A 39 -4.26 -11.78 -1.47
C SER A 39 -2.79 -11.67 -1.08
N GLU A 40 -2.48 -11.07 0.06
CA GLU A 40 -1.12 -10.97 0.58
C GLU A 40 -0.52 -12.36 0.89
N LYS A 41 -1.30 -13.25 1.52
CA LYS A 41 -0.85 -14.61 1.84
C LYS A 41 -0.49 -15.41 0.60
N TYR A 42 -1.33 -15.36 -0.44
CA TYR A 42 -1.10 -16.05 -1.69
C TYR A 42 0.12 -15.49 -2.44
N LEU A 43 0.23 -14.16 -2.48
CA LEU A 43 1.40 -13.51 -3.08
C LEU A 43 2.68 -13.90 -2.35
N GLY A 44 2.72 -13.77 -1.03
CA GLY A 44 3.89 -14.11 -0.23
C GLY A 44 4.30 -15.58 -0.37
N SER A 45 3.33 -16.50 -0.37
CA SER A 45 3.55 -17.92 -0.60
C SER A 45 4.19 -18.19 -1.98
N ALA A 46 3.66 -17.55 -3.04
CA ALA A 46 4.16 -17.71 -4.40
C ALA A 46 5.56 -17.12 -4.59
N ILE A 47 5.81 -15.91 -4.05
CA ILE A 47 7.14 -15.26 -4.16
C ILE A 47 8.21 -16.11 -3.47
N ARG A 48 7.98 -16.58 -2.25
CA ARG A 48 8.95 -17.46 -1.56
C ARG A 48 9.26 -18.73 -2.33
N LYS A 49 8.32 -19.21 -3.17
CA LYS A 49 8.48 -20.44 -3.96
C LYS A 49 9.21 -20.22 -5.27
N PHE A 50 9.01 -19.08 -5.93
CA PHE A 50 9.39 -18.90 -7.33
C PHE A 50 10.40 -17.78 -7.59
N ALA A 51 10.68 -16.92 -6.60
CA ALA A 51 11.59 -15.80 -6.76
C ALA A 51 12.46 -15.60 -5.50
N LYS A 52 13.56 -14.88 -5.64
CA LYS A 52 14.28 -14.34 -4.49
C LYS A 52 13.64 -13.02 -4.08
N ARG A 53 13.66 -12.71 -2.79
CA ARG A 53 13.06 -11.47 -2.26
C ARG A 53 13.66 -10.21 -2.87
N GLU A 54 14.96 -10.23 -3.12
CA GLU A 54 15.71 -9.11 -3.72
C GLU A 54 15.40 -8.84 -5.20
N ASP A 55 14.82 -9.81 -5.91
CA ASP A 55 14.52 -9.70 -7.34
C ASP A 55 13.13 -9.11 -7.60
N VAL A 56 12.33 -8.88 -6.55
CA VAL A 56 10.94 -8.43 -6.67
C VAL A 56 10.67 -7.18 -5.83
N VAL A 57 9.74 -6.36 -6.30
CA VAL A 57 9.17 -5.21 -5.61
C VAL A 57 7.77 -5.56 -5.14
N ILE A 58 7.53 -5.47 -3.84
CA ILE A 58 6.23 -5.77 -3.23
C ILE A 58 5.62 -4.46 -2.74
N ALA A 59 4.45 -4.13 -3.30
CA ALA A 59 3.61 -3.04 -2.84
C ALA A 59 2.39 -3.60 -2.10
N THR A 60 2.07 -3.03 -0.95
CA THR A 60 0.79 -3.28 -0.25
C THR A 60 0.25 -1.99 0.35
N LYS A 61 -0.99 -2.04 0.84
CA LYS A 61 -1.74 -0.84 1.20
C LYS A 61 -2.50 -1.03 2.50
N PHE A 62 -2.63 0.04 3.28
CA PHE A 62 -3.50 0.10 4.45
C PHE A 62 -4.67 1.07 4.24
N LEU A 63 -5.81 0.75 4.81
CA LEU A 63 -7.01 1.59 4.79
C LEU A 63 -6.99 2.61 5.95
N PRO A 64 -7.84 3.63 5.91
CA PRO A 64 -8.15 4.45 7.08
C PRO A 64 -8.70 3.61 8.23
N ARG A 65 -8.62 4.16 9.44
CA ARG A 65 -9.28 3.58 10.62
C ARG A 65 -10.77 3.39 10.38
N THR A 66 -11.27 2.27 10.85
CA THR A 66 -12.72 2.02 10.89
C THR A 66 -13.39 2.88 11.98
N GLN A 67 -14.70 3.10 11.86
CA GLN A 67 -15.44 3.83 12.89
C GLN A 67 -15.39 3.14 14.26
N ASP A 68 -15.29 1.81 14.28
CA ASP A 68 -15.17 1.03 15.52
C ASP A 68 -13.81 1.28 16.21
N GLU A 69 -12.71 1.35 15.46
CA GLU A 69 -11.38 1.70 15.98
C GLU A 69 -11.35 3.13 16.52
N ILE A 70 -11.96 4.08 15.82
CA ILE A 70 -12.09 5.48 16.28
C ILE A 70 -12.86 5.53 17.59
N ASN A 71 -13.98 4.85 17.67
CA ASN A 71 -14.82 4.79 18.88
C ASN A 71 -14.10 4.14 20.08
N LYS A 72 -13.18 3.23 19.82
CA LYS A 72 -12.31 2.60 20.82
C LYS A 72 -11.08 3.43 21.20
N GLY A 73 -10.88 4.57 20.56
CA GLY A 73 -9.73 5.46 20.83
C GLY A 73 -8.42 4.98 20.24
N VAL A 74 -8.43 4.06 19.27
CA VAL A 74 -7.22 3.66 18.54
C VAL A 74 -6.68 4.87 17.77
N SER A 75 -5.41 5.23 17.98
CA SER A 75 -4.77 6.32 17.25
C SER A 75 -4.47 5.97 15.79
N GLY A 76 -4.23 6.97 14.95
CA GLY A 76 -3.78 6.74 13.58
C GLY A 76 -2.47 5.98 13.54
N ARG A 77 -1.55 6.33 14.43
CA ARG A 77 -0.26 5.67 14.59
C ARG A 77 -0.41 4.16 14.90
N GLU A 78 -1.21 3.83 15.90
CA GLU A 78 -1.44 2.42 16.26
C GLU A 78 -2.03 1.63 15.10
N HIS A 79 -3.02 2.18 14.42
CA HIS A 79 -3.66 1.55 13.28
C HIS A 79 -2.68 1.29 12.12
N ILE A 80 -1.84 2.27 11.76
CA ILE A 80 -0.85 2.13 10.69
C ILE A 80 0.16 1.04 11.02
N ILE A 81 0.69 1.02 12.25
CA ILE A 81 1.66 0.03 12.70
C ILE A 81 1.03 -1.38 12.72
N GLN A 82 -0.18 -1.53 13.27
CA GLN A 82 -0.88 -2.82 13.30
C GLN A 82 -1.22 -3.35 11.90
N SER A 83 -1.62 -2.45 11.00
CA SER A 83 -1.87 -2.79 9.59
C SER A 83 -0.59 -3.25 8.89
N LEU A 84 0.55 -2.59 9.13
CA LEU A 84 1.84 -2.97 8.59
C LEU A 84 2.29 -4.33 9.11
N ASP A 85 2.24 -4.56 10.42
CA ASP A 85 2.62 -5.83 11.03
C ASP A 85 1.74 -6.99 10.52
N THR A 86 0.44 -6.71 10.30
CA THR A 86 -0.49 -7.66 9.67
C THR A 86 -0.06 -7.99 8.24
N SER A 87 0.26 -6.98 7.43
CA SER A 87 0.72 -7.17 6.04
C SER A 87 2.03 -7.96 5.98
N LEU A 88 3.01 -7.62 6.82
CA LEU A 88 4.29 -8.36 6.92
C LEU A 88 4.06 -9.82 7.28
N SER A 89 3.18 -10.09 8.26
CA SER A 89 2.79 -11.44 8.66
C SER A 89 2.09 -12.21 7.54
N ASN A 90 1.13 -11.59 6.84
CA ASN A 90 0.42 -12.20 5.72
C ASN A 90 1.37 -12.55 4.57
N LEU A 91 2.24 -11.62 4.19
CA LEU A 91 3.24 -11.81 3.15
C LEU A 91 4.35 -12.79 3.58
N GLY A 92 4.58 -12.95 4.88
CA GLY A 92 5.71 -13.70 5.42
C GLY A 92 7.05 -13.08 5.01
N MET A 93 7.17 -11.75 5.16
CA MET A 93 8.33 -10.93 4.78
C MET A 93 8.71 -10.01 5.91
N ASP A 94 9.99 -9.62 5.96
CA ASP A 94 10.53 -8.73 7.00
C ASP A 94 10.36 -7.25 6.64
N PHE A 95 10.21 -6.94 5.35
CA PHE A 95 10.00 -5.57 4.87
C PHE A 95 9.12 -5.52 3.61
N ILE A 96 8.52 -4.35 3.37
CA ILE A 96 7.72 -3.99 2.19
C ILE A 96 8.50 -2.94 1.38
N ASP A 97 8.54 -3.07 0.06
CA ASP A 97 9.24 -2.10 -0.80
C ASP A 97 8.45 -0.81 -0.95
N LEU A 98 7.12 -0.89 -1.14
CA LEU A 98 6.24 0.27 -1.25
C LEU A 98 4.99 0.10 -0.40
N TYR A 99 4.87 0.90 0.66
CA TYR A 99 3.70 0.89 1.53
C TYR A 99 2.80 2.07 1.19
N ILE A 100 1.56 1.78 0.80
CA ILE A 100 0.66 2.77 0.20
C ILE A 100 -0.46 3.14 1.16
N TYR A 101 -0.60 4.42 1.43
CA TYR A 101 -1.78 5.00 2.07
C TYR A 101 -2.95 4.93 1.09
N HIS A 102 -3.86 3.94 1.29
CA HIS A 102 -4.83 3.51 0.28
C HIS A 102 -5.92 4.52 0.01
N MET A 103 -6.36 5.22 1.05
CA MET A 103 -7.38 6.27 1.00
C MET A 103 -7.08 7.29 2.08
N TRP A 104 -7.46 8.55 1.84
CA TRP A 104 -7.28 9.61 2.82
C TRP A 104 -8.19 9.42 4.05
N ASP A 105 -7.60 9.41 5.24
CA ASP A 105 -8.32 9.41 6.51
C ASP A 105 -8.56 10.85 6.99
N TYR A 106 -9.83 11.26 6.99
CA TYR A 106 -10.22 12.59 7.47
C TYR A 106 -10.26 12.70 9.00
N ASN A 107 -10.10 11.59 9.71
CA ASN A 107 -10.13 11.53 11.18
C ASN A 107 -8.73 11.46 11.81
N THR A 108 -7.68 11.33 11.00
CA THR A 108 -6.29 11.33 11.46
C THR A 108 -5.57 12.56 10.91
N PRO A 109 -4.93 13.38 11.76
CA PRO A 109 -4.06 14.46 11.29
C PRO A 109 -3.00 13.92 10.34
N ILE A 110 -2.78 14.63 9.22
CA ILE A 110 -1.80 14.16 8.22
C ILE A 110 -0.38 14.18 8.77
N GLU A 111 -0.10 15.03 9.73
CA GLU A 111 1.15 15.09 10.47
C GLU A 111 1.44 13.76 11.17
N GLU A 112 0.45 13.19 11.88
CA GLU A 112 0.55 11.89 12.55
C GLU A 112 0.77 10.75 11.55
N VAL A 113 0.08 10.79 10.41
CA VAL A 113 0.26 9.80 9.33
C VAL A 113 1.69 9.86 8.79
N MET A 114 2.19 11.07 8.45
CA MET A 114 3.51 11.23 7.85
C MET A 114 4.65 10.90 8.82
N GLU A 115 4.51 11.28 10.09
CA GLU A 115 5.46 10.91 11.15
C GLU A 115 5.54 9.39 11.30
N THR A 116 4.39 8.72 11.40
CA THR A 116 4.32 7.26 11.54
C THR A 116 4.93 6.54 10.33
N LEU A 117 4.63 7.01 9.11
CA LEU A 117 5.20 6.45 7.90
C LEU A 117 6.71 6.66 7.81
N ASN A 118 7.22 7.79 8.32
CA ASN A 118 8.65 8.02 8.41
C ASN A 118 9.31 7.06 9.42
N ASP A 119 8.68 6.82 10.55
CA ASP A 119 9.20 5.92 11.57
C ASP A 119 9.33 4.48 11.06
N VAL A 120 8.31 3.95 10.36
CA VAL A 120 8.37 2.59 9.80
C VAL A 120 9.41 2.43 8.68
N ILE A 121 9.78 3.53 7.98
CA ILE A 121 10.93 3.54 7.08
C ILE A 121 12.23 3.50 7.88
N THR A 122 12.34 4.31 8.91
CA THR A 122 13.53 4.36 9.79
C THR A 122 13.78 3.01 10.48
N ASP A 123 12.72 2.33 10.87
CA ASP A 123 12.76 0.98 11.45
C ASP A 123 13.13 -0.12 10.41
N GLY A 124 13.22 0.23 9.12
CA GLY A 124 13.57 -0.71 8.05
C GLY A 124 12.45 -1.66 7.63
N LYS A 125 11.24 -1.50 8.17
CA LYS A 125 10.07 -2.31 7.79
C LYS A 125 9.47 -1.91 6.42
N VAL A 126 9.73 -0.69 5.97
CA VAL A 126 9.25 -0.12 4.70
C VAL A 126 10.41 0.59 4.01
N ARG A 127 10.53 0.43 2.68
CA ARG A 127 11.55 1.15 1.90
C ARG A 127 11.06 2.49 1.37
N TYR A 128 9.86 2.50 0.79
CA TYR A 128 9.24 3.68 0.20
C TYR A 128 7.77 3.75 0.57
N ILE A 129 7.22 4.96 0.58
CA ILE A 129 5.81 5.22 0.82
C ILE A 129 5.14 5.82 -0.41
N GLY A 130 3.88 5.43 -0.63
CA GLY A 130 3.02 5.96 -1.68
C GLY A 130 1.65 6.33 -1.15
N ILE A 131 0.87 7.01 -1.98
CA ILE A 131 -0.51 7.38 -1.66
C ILE A 131 -1.44 6.99 -2.80
N SER A 132 -2.69 6.67 -2.48
CA SER A 132 -3.75 6.35 -3.43
C SER A 132 -5.02 7.12 -3.11
N ASN A 133 -5.89 7.30 -4.10
CA ASN A 133 -7.21 7.90 -3.92
C ASN A 133 -7.21 9.21 -3.12
N CYS A 134 -6.35 10.15 -3.51
CA CYS A 134 -6.24 11.46 -2.92
C CYS A 134 -6.35 12.57 -3.98
N TYR A 135 -6.63 13.78 -3.53
CA TYR A 135 -6.55 14.99 -4.35
C TYR A 135 -5.11 15.51 -4.41
N ALA A 136 -4.77 16.27 -5.45
CA ALA A 136 -3.45 16.85 -5.61
C ALA A 136 -3.03 17.74 -4.42
N TRP A 137 -3.98 18.54 -3.87
CA TRP A 137 -3.70 19.37 -2.69
C TRP A 137 -3.38 18.53 -1.43
N GLN A 138 -3.95 17.33 -1.31
CA GLN A 138 -3.67 16.40 -0.19
C GLN A 138 -2.26 15.84 -0.29
N LEU A 139 -1.86 15.40 -1.48
CA LEU A 139 -0.49 14.95 -1.76
C LEU A 139 0.51 16.07 -1.45
N GLN A 140 0.25 17.28 -1.96
CA GLN A 140 1.15 18.41 -1.77
C GLN A 140 1.25 18.80 -0.29
N LYS A 141 0.12 18.85 0.43
CA LYS A 141 0.10 19.13 1.88
C LYS A 141 0.95 18.11 2.63
N ALA A 142 0.76 16.82 2.39
CA ALA A 142 1.50 15.74 3.04
C ALA A 142 3.01 15.84 2.77
N ASN A 143 3.40 16.04 1.51
CA ASN A 143 4.80 16.16 1.12
C ASN A 143 5.47 17.44 1.63
N MET A 144 4.73 18.56 1.76
CA MET A 144 5.26 19.78 2.39
C MET A 144 5.51 19.58 3.88
N ILE A 145 4.58 18.93 4.61
CA ILE A 145 4.74 18.60 6.02
C ILE A 145 5.97 17.70 6.22
N ALA A 146 6.11 16.65 5.38
CA ALA A 146 7.28 15.78 5.41
C ALA A 146 8.58 16.58 5.18
N GLN A 147 8.60 17.49 4.19
CA GLN A 147 9.76 18.32 3.91
C GLN A 147 10.14 19.25 5.07
N MET A 148 9.15 19.88 5.70
CA MET A 148 9.37 20.79 6.84
C MET A 148 9.95 20.09 8.06
N ASN A 149 9.62 18.79 8.23
CA ASN A 149 10.07 17.99 9.36
C ASN A 149 11.28 17.07 9.03
N GLY A 150 11.80 17.13 7.80
CA GLY A 150 12.90 16.25 7.39
C GLY A 150 12.50 14.77 7.24
N TRP A 151 11.21 14.49 7.05
CA TRP A 151 10.66 13.16 6.88
C TRP A 151 10.65 12.71 5.42
N ASN A 152 10.47 11.39 5.21
CA ASN A 152 10.30 10.81 3.90
C ASN A 152 8.98 11.26 3.26
N LYS A 153 9.03 11.58 1.95
CA LYS A 153 7.88 11.98 1.14
C LYS A 153 7.24 10.79 0.46
N PHE A 154 5.98 10.93 0.05
CA PHE A 154 5.39 10.01 -0.92
C PHE A 154 6.15 10.07 -2.24
N VAL A 155 6.59 8.91 -2.72
CA VAL A 155 7.35 8.77 -3.99
C VAL A 155 6.45 8.35 -5.15
N SER A 156 5.21 7.93 -4.88
CA SER A 156 4.27 7.48 -5.90
C SER A 156 2.82 7.81 -5.55
N VAL A 157 2.02 7.97 -6.60
CA VAL A 157 0.56 8.08 -6.51
C VAL A 157 -0.08 6.97 -7.33
N GLN A 158 -1.03 6.26 -6.74
CA GLN A 158 -1.87 5.29 -7.45
C GLN A 158 -3.29 5.84 -7.56
N SER A 159 -3.65 6.35 -8.73
CA SER A 159 -4.94 6.98 -8.99
C SER A 159 -5.83 6.13 -9.88
N HIS A 160 -7.15 6.32 -9.77
CA HIS A 160 -8.09 5.81 -10.76
C HIS A 160 -7.87 6.55 -12.09
N TYR A 161 -7.34 5.85 -13.08
CA TYR A 161 -7.02 6.41 -14.38
C TYR A 161 -7.23 5.37 -15.49
N ASN A 162 -7.98 5.75 -16.51
CA ASN A 162 -8.21 4.92 -17.71
C ASN A 162 -8.65 5.80 -18.88
N LEU A 163 -8.93 5.20 -20.04
CA LEU A 163 -9.31 5.92 -21.26
C LEU A 163 -10.55 6.82 -21.10
N ILE A 164 -11.47 6.48 -20.20
CA ILE A 164 -12.72 7.20 -19.98
C ILE A 164 -12.61 8.16 -18.79
N PHE A 165 -11.94 7.74 -17.72
CA PHE A 165 -11.77 8.54 -16.51
C PHE A 165 -10.37 9.15 -16.48
N ARG A 166 -10.27 10.46 -16.75
CA ARG A 166 -9.00 11.18 -16.93
C ARG A 166 -8.85 12.39 -15.98
N GLU A 167 -9.61 12.43 -14.89
CA GLU A 167 -9.57 13.53 -13.93
C GLU A 167 -8.17 13.74 -13.30
N THR A 168 -7.35 12.68 -13.23
CA THR A 168 -5.97 12.75 -12.75
C THR A 168 -5.11 13.75 -13.55
N GLU A 169 -5.44 13.99 -14.82
CA GLU A 169 -4.69 14.91 -15.69
C GLU A 169 -4.89 16.38 -15.33
N ARG A 170 -5.97 16.72 -14.64
CA ARG A 170 -6.33 18.12 -14.35
C ARG A 170 -5.35 18.75 -13.36
N GLU A 171 -4.96 18.03 -12.31
CA GLU A 171 -4.12 18.53 -11.23
C GLU A 171 -3.03 17.55 -10.79
N MET A 172 -3.39 16.27 -10.61
CA MET A 172 -2.47 15.28 -10.04
C MET A 172 -1.23 15.10 -10.89
N THR A 173 -1.39 14.97 -12.21
CA THR A 173 -0.25 14.80 -13.14
C THR A 173 0.72 15.97 -13.01
N GLY A 174 0.22 17.22 -13.02
CA GLY A 174 1.06 18.41 -12.84
C GLY A 174 1.68 18.50 -11.44
N CYS A 175 1.04 17.94 -10.42
CA CYS A 175 1.55 17.92 -9.06
C CYS A 175 2.71 16.90 -8.89
N CYS A 176 2.76 15.87 -9.72
CA CYS A 176 3.78 14.81 -9.67
C CYS A 176 5.04 15.10 -10.51
N ILE A 177 5.02 16.14 -11.35
CA ILE A 177 6.16 16.58 -12.18
C ILE A 177 6.96 17.65 -11.45
#